data_4428f2ec0dd1b5fe8847ded8f81e38ad
#
_entry.id   4428f2ec0dd1b5fe8847ded8f81e38ad
#
_cell.length_a   1.000
_cell.length_b   1.000
_cell.length_c   1.000
_cell.angle_alpha   90.00
_cell.angle_beta   90.00
_cell.angle_gamma   90.00
#
_symmetry.space_group_name_H-M   'P 1'
#
loop_
_entity.id
_entity.type
_entity.pdbx_description
1 polymer ?
#
loop_
_entity_poly.entity_id
_entity_poly.type
_entity_poly.pdbx_seq_one_letter_code
_entity_poly.pdbx_strand_id
1 'polypeptide(L)'
;MPRYPHELSGGQRQRVSIARTLIMKPKFVVCDEPTSMLDVSIRISIMDLMLNLAKDLEVSYLYITHDLAVARYMCNRIAVMFNGKIVEIAETEELLSNPVHPYTKRLISSIPVPDPSYDRKVYDVNFDELDSLIEKYGSDKPMIDIGNEHYIATHDVTVSYTHLTLPTSCCV
;
A
#
# COMPACT_ATOMS: atom_id res chain seq x y z
N MET A 1 24.70 31.33 8.33
CA MET A 1 25.85 30.43 8.61
C MET A 1 25.58 29.10 7.91
N PRO A 2 26.58 28.49 7.24
CA PRO A 2 26.40 27.13 6.73
C PRO A 2 26.20 26.15 7.91
N ARG A 3 25.22 25.27 7.79
CA ARG A 3 24.97 24.19 8.76
C ARG A 3 25.43 22.86 8.17
N TYR A 4 26.01 22.03 9.00
CA TYR A 4 26.40 20.69 8.63
C TYR A 4 25.22 19.70 8.78
N PRO A 5 25.19 18.58 8.07
CA PRO A 5 24.08 17.61 8.14
C PRO A 5 23.77 17.09 9.54
N HIS A 6 24.75 17.01 10.44
CA HIS A 6 24.58 16.57 11.83
C HIS A 6 23.93 17.63 12.73
N GLU A 7 23.89 18.88 12.28
CA GLU A 7 23.24 20.00 13.00
C GLU A 7 21.76 20.15 12.61
N LEU A 8 21.26 19.34 11.66
CA LEU A 8 19.89 19.35 11.19
C LEU A 8 19.06 18.30 11.94
N SER A 9 17.81 18.65 12.28
CA SER A 9 16.84 17.69 12.79
C SER A 9 16.48 16.64 11.71
N GLY A 10 15.89 15.51 12.11
CA GLY A 10 15.45 14.46 11.20
C GLY A 10 14.54 15.01 10.09
N GLY A 11 13.53 15.79 10.45
CA GLY A 11 12.62 16.41 9.48
C GLY A 11 13.28 17.45 8.57
N GLN A 12 14.28 18.18 9.06
CA GLN A 12 15.06 19.10 8.22
C GLN A 12 15.91 18.35 7.20
N ARG A 13 16.57 17.27 7.62
CA ARG A 13 17.34 16.39 6.70
C ARG A 13 16.43 15.79 5.64
N GLN A 14 15.23 15.35 6.00
CA GLN A 14 14.27 14.79 5.07
C GLN A 14 13.81 15.82 4.04
N ARG A 15 13.49 17.04 4.45
CA ARG A 15 13.14 18.15 3.54
C ARG A 15 14.27 18.46 2.55
N VAL A 16 15.52 18.46 3.00
CA VAL A 16 16.68 18.63 2.12
C VAL A 16 16.82 17.49 1.12
N SER A 17 16.56 16.23 1.55
CA SER A 17 16.58 15.06 0.67
C SER A 17 15.50 15.16 -0.42
N ILE A 18 14.27 15.53 -0.05
CA ILE A 18 13.17 15.75 -0.99
C ILE A 18 13.53 16.87 -1.99
N ALA A 19 14.00 18.01 -1.49
CA ALA A 19 14.39 19.14 -2.34
C ALA A 19 15.47 18.74 -3.35
N ARG A 20 16.49 17.99 -2.91
CA ARG A 20 17.57 17.50 -3.77
C ARG A 20 17.05 16.60 -4.90
N THR A 21 16.08 15.74 -4.61
CA THR A 21 15.45 14.86 -5.61
C THR A 21 14.67 15.67 -6.64
N LEU A 22 13.91 16.68 -6.18
CA LEU A 22 13.02 17.47 -7.03
C LEU A 22 13.75 18.52 -7.90
N ILE A 23 14.99 18.90 -7.58
CA ILE A 23 15.83 19.79 -8.43
C ILE A 23 15.95 19.27 -9.86
N MET A 24 15.97 17.95 -10.04
CA MET A 24 16.06 17.32 -11.37
C MET A 24 14.74 17.33 -12.14
N LYS A 25 13.67 17.87 -11.57
CA LYS A 25 12.31 17.88 -12.15
C LYS A 25 11.87 16.50 -12.66
N PRO A 26 11.95 15.46 -11.84
CA PRO A 26 11.57 14.11 -12.25
C PRO A 26 10.04 14.05 -12.44
N LYS A 27 9.58 13.18 -13.33
CA LYS A 27 8.15 12.84 -13.45
C LYS A 27 7.74 11.71 -12.51
N PHE A 28 8.69 10.93 -12.02
CA PHE A 28 8.49 9.77 -11.17
C PHE A 28 9.59 9.69 -10.12
N VAL A 29 9.20 9.44 -8.87
CA VAL A 29 10.11 9.32 -7.72
C VAL A 29 9.78 8.07 -6.92
N VAL A 30 10.81 7.30 -6.57
CA VAL A 30 10.68 6.18 -5.64
C VAL A 30 11.05 6.66 -4.24
N CYS A 31 10.15 6.44 -3.30
CA CYS A 31 10.30 6.80 -1.88
C CYS A 31 10.27 5.52 -1.05
N ASP A 32 11.43 5.12 -0.54
CA ASP A 32 11.57 3.94 0.30
C ASP A 32 11.57 4.37 1.78
N GLU A 33 10.50 4.03 2.49
CA GLU A 33 10.25 4.37 3.90
C GLU A 33 10.62 5.82 4.30
N PRO A 34 10.20 6.85 3.54
CA PRO A 34 10.75 8.20 3.67
C PRO A 34 10.41 8.86 5.02
N THR A 35 9.48 8.31 5.79
CA THR A 35 9.02 8.89 7.06
C THR A 35 9.17 7.97 8.27
N SER A 36 9.76 6.78 8.12
CA SER A 36 9.85 5.75 9.18
C SER A 36 10.65 6.21 10.40
N MET A 37 11.68 7.05 10.20
CA MET A 37 12.57 7.54 11.26
C MET A 37 12.15 8.88 11.87
N LEU A 38 10.91 9.32 11.62
CA LEU A 38 10.41 10.62 12.07
C LEU A 38 9.33 10.49 13.15
N ASP A 39 9.30 11.44 14.07
CA ASP A 39 8.23 11.59 15.03
C ASP A 39 6.88 11.78 14.32
N VAL A 40 5.78 11.36 14.95
CA VAL A 40 4.44 11.34 14.34
C VAL A 40 4.04 12.70 13.77
N SER A 41 4.25 13.79 14.51
CA SER A 41 3.88 15.14 14.07
C SER A 41 4.71 15.62 12.86
N ILE A 42 6.00 15.30 12.86
CA ILE A 42 6.91 15.64 11.76
C ILE A 42 6.58 14.78 10.54
N ARG A 43 6.22 13.49 10.75
CA ARG A 43 5.83 12.55 9.69
C ARG A 43 4.66 13.10 8.89
N ILE A 44 3.58 13.53 9.55
CA ILE A 44 2.41 14.12 8.89
C ILE A 44 2.82 15.36 8.07
N SER A 45 3.59 16.28 8.67
CA SER A 45 4.05 17.49 7.96
C SER A 45 4.89 17.19 6.70
N ILE A 46 5.68 16.11 6.71
CA ILE A 46 6.45 15.69 5.53
C ILE A 46 5.54 15.03 4.48
N MET A 47 4.57 14.22 4.90
CA MET A 47 3.60 13.62 3.99
C MET A 47 2.76 14.68 3.27
N ASP A 48 2.25 15.68 4.01
CA ASP A 48 1.54 16.82 3.42
C ASP A 48 2.39 17.59 2.42
N LEU A 49 3.65 17.84 2.77
CA LEU A 49 4.60 18.47 1.86
C LEU A 49 4.76 17.66 0.57
N MET A 50 4.91 16.35 0.67
CA MET A 50 5.06 15.48 -0.50
C MET A 50 3.80 15.46 -1.37
N LEU A 51 2.61 15.39 -0.77
CA LEU A 51 1.33 15.43 -1.50
C LEU A 51 1.15 16.77 -2.25
N ASN A 52 1.49 17.88 -1.61
CA ASN A 52 1.43 19.19 -2.26
C ASN A 52 2.42 19.28 -3.42
N LEU A 53 3.66 18.82 -3.22
CA LEU A 53 4.67 18.79 -4.28
C LEU A 53 4.30 17.85 -5.43
N ALA A 54 3.67 16.71 -5.14
CA ALA A 54 3.14 15.82 -6.18
C ALA A 54 2.16 16.53 -7.10
N LYS A 55 1.24 17.29 -6.50
CA LYS A 55 0.21 18.04 -7.22
C LYS A 55 0.79 19.24 -7.97
N ASP A 56 1.63 20.04 -7.31
CA ASP A 56 2.17 21.29 -7.88
C ASP A 56 3.16 21.04 -9.02
N LEU A 57 3.92 19.94 -8.93
CA LEU A 57 4.98 19.58 -9.88
C LEU A 57 4.58 18.43 -10.81
N GLU A 58 3.35 17.92 -10.70
CA GLU A 58 2.84 16.76 -11.49
C GLU A 58 3.77 15.53 -11.39
N VAL A 59 4.29 15.25 -10.20
CA VAL A 59 5.20 14.13 -9.94
C VAL A 59 4.41 12.95 -9.41
N SER A 60 4.64 11.77 -9.98
CA SER A 60 4.12 10.50 -9.47
C SER A 60 5.09 9.88 -8.46
N TYR A 61 4.57 9.36 -7.35
CA TYR A 61 5.35 8.66 -6.34
C TYR A 61 5.08 7.15 -6.35
N LEU A 62 6.14 6.36 -6.29
CA LEU A 62 6.08 4.99 -5.78
C LEU A 62 6.52 5.03 -4.32
N TYR A 63 5.55 4.89 -3.43
CA TYR A 63 5.77 4.96 -1.98
C TYR A 63 5.87 3.56 -1.39
N ILE A 64 7.04 3.19 -0.86
CA ILE A 64 7.27 1.89 -0.22
C ILE A 64 7.16 2.09 1.29
N THR A 65 6.29 1.32 1.93
CA THR A 65 6.06 1.38 3.38
C THR A 65 5.54 0.04 3.90
N HIS A 66 5.80 -0.24 5.16
CA HIS A 66 5.18 -1.34 5.90
C HIS A 66 3.93 -0.89 6.69
N ASP A 67 3.65 0.41 6.72
CA ASP A 67 2.55 1.01 7.48
C ASP A 67 1.35 1.31 6.55
N LEU A 68 0.28 0.52 6.70
CA LEU A 68 -0.95 0.69 5.93
C LEU A 68 -1.67 2.01 6.21
N ALA A 69 -1.55 2.57 7.41
CA ALA A 69 -2.15 3.87 7.71
C ALA A 69 -1.46 4.97 6.91
N VAL A 70 -0.13 4.89 6.77
CA VAL A 70 0.65 5.78 5.90
C VAL A 70 0.28 5.57 4.44
N ALA A 71 0.18 4.30 3.98
CA ALA A 71 -0.23 3.99 2.61
C ALA A 71 -1.63 4.55 2.29
N ARG A 72 -2.60 4.40 3.22
CA ARG A 72 -3.95 4.96 3.08
C ARG A 72 -3.94 6.48 2.91
N TYR A 73 -3.05 7.17 3.63
CA TYR A 73 -2.96 8.62 3.60
C TYR A 73 -2.30 9.14 2.31
N MET A 74 -1.28 8.42 1.83
CA MET A 74 -0.40 8.88 0.75
C MET A 74 -0.81 8.40 -0.65
N CYS A 75 -1.46 7.24 -0.76
CA CYS A 75 -1.56 6.52 -2.01
C CYS A 75 -3.01 6.46 -2.54
N ASN A 76 -3.17 6.63 -3.85
CA ASN A 76 -4.45 6.40 -4.53
C ASN A 76 -4.69 4.90 -4.77
N ARG A 77 -3.60 4.14 -4.99
CA ARG A 77 -3.62 2.69 -5.20
C ARG A 77 -2.57 2.03 -4.32
N ILE A 78 -2.86 0.85 -3.83
CA ILE A 78 -1.95 0.05 -3.02
C ILE A 78 -1.68 -1.27 -3.73
N ALA A 79 -0.39 -1.63 -3.79
CA ALA A 79 0.06 -2.96 -4.18
C ALA A 79 0.63 -3.66 -2.94
N VAL A 80 0.02 -4.76 -2.54
CA VAL A 80 0.50 -5.59 -1.43
C VAL A 80 1.53 -6.56 -1.95
N MET A 81 2.72 -6.55 -1.35
CA MET A 81 3.82 -7.44 -1.70
C MET A 81 4.05 -8.47 -0.59
N PHE A 82 4.24 -9.72 -1.00
CA PHE A 82 4.55 -10.83 -0.12
C PHE A 82 5.63 -11.72 -0.74
N ASN A 83 6.68 -12.06 0.03
CA ASN A 83 7.81 -12.88 -0.46
C ASN A 83 8.38 -12.43 -1.81
N GLY A 84 8.54 -11.10 -2.00
CA GLY A 84 9.09 -10.55 -3.24
C GLY A 84 8.12 -10.49 -4.43
N LYS A 85 6.84 -10.87 -4.24
CA LYS A 85 5.82 -10.88 -5.29
C LYS A 85 4.64 -9.99 -4.90
N ILE A 86 4.04 -9.33 -5.90
CA ILE A 86 2.79 -8.61 -5.71
C ILE A 86 1.66 -9.63 -5.66
N VAL A 87 0.87 -9.60 -4.59
CA VAL A 87 -0.23 -10.55 -4.36
C VAL A 87 -1.61 -9.92 -4.55
N GLU A 88 -1.73 -8.61 -4.37
CA GLU A 88 -2.99 -7.89 -4.54
C GLU A 88 -2.71 -6.44 -4.90
N ILE A 89 -3.49 -5.86 -5.84
CA ILE A 89 -3.44 -4.44 -6.21
C ILE A 89 -4.86 -3.93 -6.35
N ALA A 90 -5.18 -2.83 -5.69
CA ALA A 90 -6.46 -2.14 -5.91
C ALA A 90 -6.35 -0.65 -5.59
N GLU A 91 -7.44 0.09 -5.82
CA GLU A 91 -7.63 1.41 -5.24
C GLU A 91 -7.57 1.31 -3.72
N THR A 92 -7.05 2.32 -3.06
CA THR A 92 -6.76 2.31 -1.62
C THR A 92 -7.97 1.95 -0.77
N GLU A 93 -9.11 2.61 -0.97
CA GLU A 93 -10.30 2.35 -0.17
C GLU A 93 -10.95 1.00 -0.51
N GLU A 94 -10.88 0.57 -1.78
CA GLU A 94 -11.35 -0.76 -2.19
C GLU A 94 -10.54 -1.86 -1.53
N LEU A 95 -9.22 -1.78 -1.57
CA LEU A 95 -8.33 -2.78 -0.95
C LEU A 95 -8.54 -2.87 0.57
N LEU A 96 -8.75 -1.74 1.24
CA LEU A 96 -8.95 -1.71 2.69
C LEU A 96 -10.34 -2.20 3.11
N SER A 97 -11.36 -1.97 2.26
CA SER A 97 -12.76 -2.36 2.55
C SER A 97 -13.05 -3.81 2.16
N ASN A 98 -12.50 -4.26 1.05
CA ASN A 98 -12.77 -5.54 0.40
C ASN A 98 -11.48 -6.32 0.06
N PRO A 99 -10.57 -6.56 1.01
CA PRO A 99 -9.38 -7.35 0.75
C PRO A 99 -9.76 -8.78 0.37
N VAL A 100 -9.12 -9.32 -0.65
CA VAL A 100 -9.39 -10.68 -1.15
C VAL A 100 -8.29 -11.64 -0.75
N HIS A 101 -7.03 -11.26 -0.95
CA HIS A 101 -5.89 -12.13 -0.65
C HIS A 101 -5.75 -12.38 0.87
N PRO A 102 -5.54 -13.62 1.32
CA PRO A 102 -5.43 -13.96 2.74
C PRO A 102 -4.37 -13.14 3.49
N TYR A 103 -3.24 -12.90 2.86
CA TYR A 103 -2.17 -12.07 3.44
C TYR A 103 -2.62 -10.62 3.64
N THR A 104 -3.33 -10.02 2.68
CA THR A 104 -3.88 -8.67 2.79
C THR A 104 -4.88 -8.58 3.94
N LYS A 105 -5.77 -9.56 4.07
CA LYS A 105 -6.72 -9.66 5.20
C LYS A 105 -6.00 -9.69 6.54
N ARG A 106 -4.94 -10.49 6.66
CA ARG A 106 -4.10 -10.56 7.86
C ARG A 106 -3.43 -9.22 8.15
N LEU A 107 -2.85 -8.59 7.12
CA LEU A 107 -2.17 -7.31 7.25
C LEU A 107 -3.12 -6.22 7.76
N ILE A 108 -4.33 -6.13 7.20
CA ILE A 108 -5.36 -5.18 7.62
C ILE A 108 -5.87 -5.49 9.04
N SER A 109 -6.09 -6.75 9.38
CA SER A 109 -6.52 -7.15 10.72
C SER A 109 -5.49 -6.84 11.81
N SER A 110 -4.24 -6.67 11.46
CA SER A 110 -3.15 -6.33 12.37
C SER A 110 -3.06 -4.84 12.70
N ILE A 111 -3.80 -3.98 11.98
CA ILE A 111 -3.81 -2.53 12.24
C ILE A 111 -4.53 -2.27 13.57
N PRO A 112 -3.89 -1.62 14.56
CA PRO A 112 -4.57 -1.23 15.79
C PRO A 112 -5.61 -0.14 15.49
N VAL A 113 -6.88 -0.41 15.81
CA VAL A 113 -7.95 0.58 15.72
C VAL A 113 -8.05 1.32 17.07
N PRO A 114 -7.92 2.65 17.10
CA PRO A 114 -7.95 3.42 18.34
C PRO A 114 -9.33 3.47 19.00
N ASP A 115 -10.40 3.14 18.27
CA ASP A 115 -11.78 3.20 18.76
C ASP A 115 -12.21 1.83 19.30
N PRO A 116 -12.47 1.68 20.62
CA PRO A 116 -12.94 0.43 21.21
C PRO A 116 -14.36 0.04 20.79
N SER A 117 -15.15 1.00 20.25
CA SER A 117 -16.53 0.76 19.80
C SER A 117 -16.59 0.36 18.31
N TYR A 118 -15.47 0.40 17.61
CA TYR A 118 -15.40 0.00 16.21
C TYR A 118 -15.50 -1.53 16.10
N ASP A 119 -16.59 -1.97 15.48
CA ASP A 119 -16.83 -3.41 15.23
C ASP A 119 -15.79 -3.88 14.19
N ARG A 120 -14.73 -4.49 14.69
CA ARG A 120 -13.61 -4.99 13.87
C ARG A 120 -14.17 -6.04 12.92
N LYS A 121 -14.04 -5.84 11.61
CA LYS A 121 -14.16 -6.96 10.67
C LYS A 121 -13.01 -7.94 10.98
N VAL A 122 -13.28 -8.89 11.88
CA VAL A 122 -12.35 -9.99 12.13
C VAL A 122 -12.45 -10.90 10.91
N TYR A 123 -11.45 -10.83 10.05
CA TYR A 123 -11.32 -11.83 9.00
C TYR A 123 -10.86 -13.13 9.69
N ASP A 124 -11.73 -14.13 9.67
CA ASP A 124 -11.40 -15.47 10.17
C ASP A 124 -10.40 -16.12 9.21
N VAL A 125 -9.12 -15.79 9.41
CA VAL A 125 -8.02 -16.36 8.63
C VAL A 125 -7.38 -17.41 9.49
N ASN A 126 -7.55 -18.67 9.11
CA ASN A 126 -6.86 -19.77 9.76
C ASN A 126 -5.34 -19.63 9.51
N PHE A 127 -4.59 -19.30 10.56
CA PHE A 127 -3.16 -19.00 10.47
C PHE A 127 -2.33 -20.22 10.06
N ASP A 128 -2.76 -21.45 10.40
CA ASP A 128 -2.08 -22.68 10.03
C ASP A 128 -2.26 -23.00 8.53
N GLU A 129 -3.38 -22.61 7.95
CA GLU A 129 -3.59 -22.64 6.50
C GLU A 129 -2.75 -21.58 5.78
N LEU A 130 -2.52 -20.43 6.40
CA LEU A 130 -1.79 -19.33 5.78
C LEU A 130 -0.34 -19.74 5.49
N ASP A 131 0.35 -20.45 6.38
CA ASP A 131 1.72 -20.91 6.15
C ASP A 131 1.79 -21.95 5.04
N SER A 132 0.80 -22.82 4.92
CA SER A 132 0.67 -23.77 3.80
C SER A 132 0.28 -23.06 2.48
N LEU A 133 -0.51 -21.98 2.57
CA LEU A 133 -0.84 -21.13 1.42
C LEU A 133 0.38 -20.30 0.99
N ILE A 134 1.22 -19.86 1.92
CA ILE A 134 2.48 -19.16 1.69
C ILE A 134 3.45 -20.00 0.82
N GLU A 135 3.61 -21.27 1.12
CA GLU A 135 4.39 -22.19 0.28
C GLU A 135 3.76 -22.37 -1.10
N LYS A 136 2.44 -22.41 -1.16
CA LYS A 136 1.65 -22.61 -2.38
C LYS A 136 1.60 -21.34 -3.26
N TYR A 137 1.63 -20.14 -2.69
CA TYR A 137 1.59 -18.84 -3.39
C TYR A 137 2.96 -18.38 -3.93
N GLY A 138 4.01 -19.19 -3.77
CA GLY A 138 5.35 -18.93 -4.30
C GLY A 138 5.50 -19.07 -5.82
N SER A 139 4.48 -19.44 -6.58
CA SER A 139 4.58 -19.64 -8.03
C SER A 139 4.26 -18.39 -8.84
N ASP A 140 4.89 -18.24 -10.02
CA ASP A 140 4.69 -17.16 -10.99
C ASP A 140 3.31 -17.26 -11.66
N LYS A 141 2.26 -16.86 -10.97
CA LYS A 141 0.92 -16.83 -11.54
C LYS A 141 0.52 -15.42 -11.97
N PRO A 142 -0.24 -15.30 -13.06
CA PRO A 142 -0.69 -14.01 -13.54
C PRO A 142 -1.67 -13.37 -12.56
N MET A 143 -1.62 -12.04 -12.49
CA MET A 143 -2.62 -11.24 -11.80
C MET A 143 -3.91 -11.27 -12.59
N ILE A 144 -5.03 -11.57 -11.93
CA ILE A 144 -6.37 -11.58 -12.52
C ILE A 144 -7.12 -10.35 -12.04
N ASP A 145 -7.77 -9.64 -12.97
CA ASP A 145 -8.69 -8.55 -12.65
C ASP A 145 -10.04 -9.16 -12.20
N ILE A 146 -10.43 -8.84 -10.98
CA ILE A 146 -11.71 -9.26 -10.39
C ILE A 146 -12.80 -8.20 -10.50
N GLY A 147 -12.53 -7.11 -11.21
CA GLY A 147 -13.39 -5.95 -11.38
C GLY A 147 -12.88 -4.72 -10.61
N ASN A 148 -13.31 -3.52 -11.06
CA ASN A 148 -12.92 -2.24 -10.46
C ASN A 148 -11.40 -2.00 -10.38
N GLU A 149 -10.64 -2.47 -11.37
CA GLU A 149 -9.17 -2.40 -11.36
C GLU A 149 -8.54 -3.06 -10.11
N HIS A 150 -9.23 -4.06 -9.54
CA HIS A 150 -8.77 -4.85 -8.43
C HIS A 150 -8.15 -6.14 -8.95
N TYR A 151 -6.86 -6.29 -8.76
CA TYR A 151 -6.06 -7.39 -9.27
C TYR A 151 -5.58 -8.27 -8.12
N ILE A 152 -5.67 -9.58 -8.30
CA ILE A 152 -5.22 -10.58 -7.33
C ILE A 152 -4.36 -11.64 -8.01
N ALA A 153 -3.27 -12.03 -7.37
CA ALA A 153 -2.51 -13.21 -7.76
C ALA A 153 -3.28 -14.46 -7.32
N THR A 154 -3.81 -15.22 -8.28
CA THR A 154 -4.58 -16.43 -7.99
C THR A 154 -3.70 -17.66 -7.99
N HIS A 155 -3.78 -18.44 -6.93
CA HIS A 155 -3.77 -19.89 -6.95
C HIS A 155 -5.22 -20.34 -6.89
N ASP A 156 -5.58 -21.47 -7.52
CA ASP A 156 -6.91 -22.07 -7.53
C ASP A 156 -7.68 -21.91 -6.22
N VAL A 157 -7.99 -20.67 -5.89
CA VAL A 157 -8.98 -20.35 -4.88
C VAL A 157 -10.27 -20.46 -5.65
N THR A 158 -10.99 -21.54 -5.49
CA THR A 158 -12.42 -21.56 -5.67
C THR A 158 -12.96 -20.49 -4.73
N VAL A 159 -12.87 -19.23 -5.15
CA VAL A 159 -13.54 -18.14 -4.46
C VAL A 159 -15.01 -18.44 -4.66
N SER A 160 -15.67 -18.85 -3.60
CA SER A 160 -17.11 -18.99 -3.57
C SER A 160 -17.72 -17.61 -3.79
N TYR A 161 -17.79 -17.18 -5.05
CA TYR A 161 -18.48 -15.96 -5.46
C TYR A 161 -19.97 -16.21 -5.36
N THR A 162 -20.55 -15.98 -4.21
CA THR A 162 -22.00 -16.04 -4.05
C THR A 162 -22.75 -14.83 -4.57
N HIS A 163 -22.08 -13.79 -5.09
CA HIS A 163 -22.76 -12.58 -5.56
C HIS A 163 -22.06 -11.79 -6.67
N LEU A 164 -21.50 -12.44 -7.71
CA LEU A 164 -21.18 -11.72 -8.94
C LEU A 164 -21.59 -12.58 -10.13
N THR A 165 -22.79 -12.34 -10.65
CA THR A 165 -23.15 -12.75 -11.99
C THR A 165 -22.26 -12.00 -12.96
N LEU A 166 -21.30 -12.69 -13.55
CA LEU A 166 -20.60 -12.23 -14.73
C LEU A 166 -21.63 -11.95 -15.84
N PRO A 167 -21.62 -10.79 -16.49
CA PRO A 167 -22.36 -10.63 -17.72
C PRO A 167 -21.73 -11.54 -18.78
N THR A 168 -22.39 -12.64 -19.05
CA THR A 168 -22.16 -13.41 -20.26
C THR A 168 -22.59 -12.58 -21.47
N SER A 169 -21.68 -11.90 -22.12
CA SER A 169 -21.82 -11.54 -23.52
C SER A 169 -20.54 -11.87 -24.21
N CYS A 170 -20.51 -13.10 -24.64
CA CYS A 170 -19.68 -13.59 -25.71
C CYS A 170 -20.30 -13.21 -27.05
N CYS A 171 -19.41 -13.14 -28.11
CA CYS A 171 -19.72 -13.19 -29.52
C CYS A 171 -20.02 -11.83 -30.16
N VAL A 172 -19.24 -11.43 -31.13
CA VAL A 172 -18.71 -12.00 -32.39
C VAL A 172 -17.44 -11.28 -32.77
#